data_d1acc83fd3d586c7d0f6bb1cf519c251
#
_entry.id   d1acc83fd3d586c7d0f6bb1cf519c251
#
_cell.length_a   1.000
_cell.length_b   1.000
_cell.length_c   1.000
_cell.angle_alpha   90.00
_cell.angle_beta   90.00
_cell.angle_gamma   90.00
#
_symmetry.space_group_name_H-M   'P 1'
#
loop_
_entity.id
_entity.type
_entity.pdbx_description
1 polymer ?
#
loop_
_entity_poly.entity_id
_entity_poly.type
_entity_poly.pdbx_seq_one_letter_code
_entity_poly.pdbx_strand_id
1 'polypeptide(L)'
;MPNNVKVLLVDDNPMVLGMLRGALTPLAVVTTANDAADALVKAVEDTPDLLVCDYRMPGMDGRQLVEKLKSRSRTASIAVILLATKTDISEKLALQDPVDDFVEKPFFLKEATNRIKRIIDKIALEKMAKTVASDGVLRGSLSQMNVIDLVQSLEMGRKSGSLTLTNDDEKCEMYFSEGQVTHASYGSLTGDAAVFKVLRWTGGNFQINFEAKTKEQTTTLNTQGLLMEGLRMLDEFKRESGGTAGEEEDVLLDT
;
A
#
# COMPACT_ATOMS: atom_id res chain seq x y z
N MET A 1 2.79 8.78 13.42
CA MET A 1 1.71 7.99 14.08
C MET A 1 1.29 6.91 13.11
N PRO A 2 0.95 5.68 13.55
CA PRO A 2 0.48 4.66 12.62
C PRO A 2 -0.74 5.19 11.85
N ASN A 3 -0.83 4.84 10.58
CA ASN A 3 -2.00 5.13 9.76
C ASN A 3 -3.26 4.63 10.49
N ASN A 4 -4.35 5.41 10.47
CA ASN A 4 -5.64 5.02 11.08
C ASN A 4 -6.34 3.89 10.27
N VAL A 5 -5.54 2.99 9.68
CA VAL A 5 -5.98 1.79 8.97
C VAL A 5 -5.99 0.63 9.95
N LYS A 6 -7.13 -0.04 10.06
CA LYS A 6 -7.33 -1.20 10.93
C LYS A 6 -7.07 -2.47 10.12
N VAL A 7 -6.14 -3.29 10.59
CA VAL A 7 -5.78 -4.58 9.97
C VAL A 7 -6.15 -5.72 10.91
N LEU A 8 -6.90 -6.69 10.41
CA LEU A 8 -7.15 -7.96 11.08
C LEU A 8 -6.27 -9.04 10.45
N LEU A 9 -5.32 -9.57 11.24
CA LEU A 9 -4.48 -10.71 10.85
C LEU A 9 -5.12 -12.00 11.35
N VAL A 10 -5.24 -13.00 10.48
CA VAL A 10 -5.84 -14.29 10.81
C VAL A 10 -4.92 -15.42 10.33
N ASP A 11 -4.41 -16.21 11.25
CA ASP A 11 -3.55 -17.37 10.98
C ASP A 11 -3.61 -18.30 12.19
N ASP A 12 -3.67 -19.60 12.00
CA ASP A 12 -3.67 -20.56 13.11
C ASP A 12 -2.27 -20.82 13.68
N ASN A 13 -1.22 -20.32 13.00
CA ASN A 13 0.14 -20.35 13.50
C ASN A 13 0.47 -19.06 14.30
N PRO A 14 0.66 -19.17 15.64
CA PRO A 14 0.92 -18.01 16.49
C PRO A 14 2.28 -17.34 16.19
N MET A 15 3.24 -18.08 15.61
CA MET A 15 4.53 -17.51 15.22
C MET A 15 4.36 -16.56 14.04
N VAL A 16 3.62 -16.96 13.00
CA VAL A 16 3.32 -16.14 11.83
C VAL A 16 2.56 -14.87 12.26
N LEU A 17 1.52 -15.03 13.11
CA LEU A 17 0.80 -13.90 13.68
C LEU A 17 1.71 -12.94 14.44
N GLY A 18 2.61 -13.45 15.28
CA GLY A 18 3.54 -12.65 16.06
C GLY A 18 4.48 -11.83 15.18
N MET A 19 5.07 -12.46 14.15
CA MET A 19 6.01 -11.82 13.23
C MET A 19 5.34 -10.77 12.36
N LEU A 20 4.21 -11.10 11.72
CA LEU A 20 3.46 -10.15 10.90
C LEU A 20 2.91 -8.99 11.73
N ARG A 21 2.38 -9.26 12.93
CA ARG A 21 1.95 -8.22 13.85
C ARG A 21 3.09 -7.25 14.19
N GLY A 22 4.27 -7.78 14.54
CA GLY A 22 5.45 -6.97 14.85
C GLY A 22 5.83 -6.06 13.68
N ALA A 23 5.87 -6.59 12.48
CA ALA A 23 6.23 -5.86 11.27
C ALA A 23 5.16 -4.81 10.85
N LEU A 24 3.87 -5.06 11.09
CA LEU A 24 2.77 -4.19 10.65
C LEU A 24 2.33 -3.17 11.70
N THR A 25 2.60 -3.37 13.00
CA THR A 25 2.22 -2.43 14.08
C THR A 25 2.75 -1.00 13.87
N PRO A 26 3.95 -0.77 13.30
CA PRO A 26 4.40 0.59 12.96
C PRO A 26 3.58 1.26 11.85
N LEU A 27 2.89 0.47 11.03
CA LEU A 27 2.21 0.92 9.81
C LEU A 27 0.68 1.08 10.00
N ALA A 28 0.07 0.31 10.91
CA ALA A 28 -1.38 0.23 11.06
C ALA A 28 -1.80 -0.17 12.50
N VAL A 29 -3.11 -0.09 12.77
CA VAL A 29 -3.71 -0.64 14.00
C VAL A 29 -4.01 -2.11 13.75
N VAL A 30 -3.22 -3.00 14.37
CA VAL A 30 -3.25 -4.44 14.09
C VAL A 30 -3.98 -5.21 15.20
N THR A 31 -5.01 -5.96 14.81
CA THR A 31 -5.70 -6.95 15.64
C THR A 31 -5.44 -8.35 15.07
N THR A 32 -5.33 -9.37 15.93
CA THR A 32 -5.07 -10.75 15.50
C THR A 32 -6.21 -11.68 15.87
N ALA A 33 -6.42 -12.73 15.09
CA ALA A 33 -7.32 -13.85 15.39
C ALA A 33 -6.62 -15.16 15.05
N ASN A 34 -6.81 -16.21 15.88
CA ASN A 34 -6.16 -17.51 15.72
C ASN A 34 -6.98 -18.49 14.89
N ASP A 35 -8.21 -18.14 14.55
CA ASP A 35 -9.10 -18.93 13.71
C ASP A 35 -10.16 -18.04 13.03
N ALA A 36 -10.87 -18.62 12.08
CA ALA A 36 -11.88 -17.91 11.33
C ALA A 36 -13.14 -17.53 12.16
N ALA A 37 -13.45 -18.24 13.23
CA ALA A 37 -14.60 -17.94 14.07
C ALA A 37 -14.32 -16.68 14.91
N ASP A 38 -13.14 -16.60 15.55
CA ASP A 38 -12.67 -15.42 16.26
C ASP A 38 -12.56 -14.21 15.32
N ALA A 39 -12.05 -14.44 14.09
CA ALA A 39 -11.95 -13.42 13.07
C ALA A 39 -13.33 -12.84 12.68
N LEU A 40 -14.37 -13.68 12.53
CA LEU A 40 -15.73 -13.24 12.24
C LEU A 40 -16.30 -12.37 13.35
N VAL A 41 -16.10 -12.75 14.62
CA VAL A 41 -16.57 -11.98 15.77
C VAL A 41 -15.90 -10.60 15.77
N LYS A 42 -14.57 -10.56 15.70
CA LYS A 42 -13.78 -9.32 15.70
C LYS A 42 -14.13 -8.41 14.53
N ALA A 43 -14.32 -8.97 13.32
CA ALA A 43 -14.68 -8.18 12.14
C ALA A 43 -16.08 -7.57 12.24
N VAL A 44 -17.01 -8.18 12.98
CA VAL A 44 -18.36 -7.63 13.22
C VAL A 44 -18.34 -6.60 14.35
N GLU A 45 -17.60 -6.82 15.42
CA GLU A 45 -17.48 -5.88 16.55
C GLU A 45 -16.77 -4.59 16.13
N ASP A 46 -15.60 -4.70 15.52
CA ASP A 46 -14.81 -3.58 15.04
C ASP A 46 -14.34 -3.84 13.61
N THR A 47 -15.14 -3.39 12.64
CA THR A 47 -14.90 -3.67 11.21
C THR A 47 -13.51 -3.20 10.78
N PRO A 48 -12.61 -4.12 10.36
CA PRO A 48 -11.30 -3.76 9.85
C PRO A 48 -11.41 -3.16 8.45
N ASP A 49 -10.39 -2.43 8.05
CA ASP A 49 -10.23 -1.94 6.69
C ASP A 49 -9.58 -2.98 5.78
N LEU A 50 -8.69 -3.80 6.36
CA LEU A 50 -7.95 -4.85 5.68
C LEU A 50 -7.97 -6.13 6.49
N LEU A 51 -8.32 -7.23 5.84
CA LEU A 51 -8.13 -8.61 6.32
C LEU A 51 -6.88 -9.19 5.66
N VAL A 52 -5.95 -9.68 6.45
CA VAL A 52 -4.84 -10.54 6.00
C VAL A 52 -5.05 -11.90 6.63
N CYS A 53 -5.33 -12.91 5.82
CA CYS A 53 -5.81 -14.19 6.32
C CYS A 53 -5.06 -15.35 5.68
N ASP A 54 -4.65 -16.32 6.50
CA ASP A 54 -4.22 -17.60 5.97
C ASP A 54 -5.37 -18.28 5.22
N TYR A 55 -5.02 -18.89 4.10
CA TYR A 55 -5.98 -19.64 3.31
C TYR A 55 -6.35 -20.96 3.97
N ARG A 56 -5.36 -21.70 4.51
CA ARG A 56 -5.55 -23.04 5.07
C ARG A 56 -5.59 -22.98 6.59
N MET A 57 -6.77 -22.95 7.16
CA MET A 57 -6.98 -23.01 8.60
C MET A 57 -7.89 -24.19 8.96
N PRO A 58 -7.72 -24.80 10.16
CA PRO A 58 -8.62 -25.85 10.63
C PRO A 58 -10.08 -25.40 10.75
N GLY A 59 -11.00 -26.24 10.32
CA GLY A 59 -12.44 -26.00 10.41
C GLY A 59 -12.96 -25.12 9.29
N MET A 60 -12.85 -23.81 9.43
CA MET A 60 -13.25 -22.83 8.40
C MET A 60 -12.00 -22.25 7.73
N ASP A 61 -11.83 -22.50 6.46
CA ASP A 61 -10.70 -21.94 5.68
C ASP A 61 -10.87 -20.45 5.39
N GLY A 62 -9.77 -19.81 4.93
CA GLY A 62 -9.76 -18.37 4.62
C GLY A 62 -10.75 -17.97 3.54
N ARG A 63 -11.03 -18.83 2.57
CA ARG A 63 -12.03 -18.58 1.53
C ARG A 63 -13.43 -18.50 2.11
N GLN A 64 -13.81 -19.50 2.92
CA GLN A 64 -15.12 -19.52 3.58
C GLN A 64 -15.31 -18.30 4.51
N LEU A 65 -14.22 -17.87 5.19
CA LEU A 65 -14.22 -16.65 5.99
C LEU A 65 -14.52 -15.43 5.10
N VAL A 66 -13.81 -15.27 3.98
CA VAL A 66 -14.01 -14.16 3.03
C VAL A 66 -15.43 -14.16 2.46
N GLU A 67 -15.96 -15.30 2.03
CA GLU A 67 -17.33 -15.43 1.54
C GLU A 67 -18.35 -14.95 2.58
N LYS A 68 -18.19 -15.34 3.85
CA LYS A 68 -19.07 -14.92 4.94
C LYS A 68 -18.96 -13.43 5.26
N LEU A 69 -17.76 -12.84 5.16
CA LEU A 69 -17.58 -11.41 5.34
C LEU A 69 -18.16 -10.62 4.17
N LYS A 70 -17.89 -11.05 2.94
CA LYS A 70 -18.39 -10.37 1.73
C LYS A 70 -19.91 -10.47 1.55
N SER A 71 -20.56 -11.48 2.12
CA SER A 71 -22.02 -11.63 2.09
C SER A 71 -22.78 -10.63 2.97
N ARG A 72 -22.10 -9.90 3.86
CA ARG A 72 -22.73 -8.96 4.80
C ARG A 72 -22.38 -7.53 4.39
N SER A 73 -23.38 -6.66 4.27
CA SER A 73 -23.20 -5.27 3.83
C SER A 73 -22.17 -4.48 4.64
N ARG A 74 -22.09 -4.73 5.96
CA ARG A 74 -21.17 -4.05 6.87
C ARG A 74 -19.70 -4.43 6.61
N THR A 75 -19.43 -5.65 6.20
CA THR A 75 -18.07 -6.21 6.03
C THR A 75 -17.71 -6.46 4.58
N ALA A 76 -18.62 -6.24 3.63
CA ALA A 76 -18.40 -6.47 2.21
C ALA A 76 -17.28 -5.59 1.60
N SER A 77 -17.05 -4.41 2.18
CA SER A 77 -16.04 -3.44 1.70
C SER A 77 -14.64 -3.69 2.26
N ILE A 78 -14.45 -4.67 3.17
CA ILE A 78 -13.14 -4.99 3.72
C ILE A 78 -12.22 -5.44 2.57
N ALA A 79 -11.04 -4.81 2.43
CA ALA A 79 -10.02 -5.30 1.51
C ALA A 79 -9.44 -6.62 2.04
N VAL A 80 -9.07 -7.54 1.14
CA VAL A 80 -8.65 -8.89 1.53
C VAL A 80 -7.32 -9.26 0.87
N ILE A 81 -6.36 -9.68 1.67
CA ILE A 81 -5.14 -10.36 1.24
C ILE A 81 -5.18 -11.78 1.80
N LEU A 82 -4.95 -12.78 0.95
CA LEU A 82 -4.80 -14.16 1.38
C LEU A 82 -3.33 -14.60 1.34
N LEU A 83 -2.89 -15.26 2.42
CA LEU A 83 -1.61 -15.97 2.48
C LEU A 83 -1.87 -17.39 1.98
N ALA A 84 -1.32 -17.79 0.84
CA ALA A 84 -1.74 -19.01 0.16
C ALA A 84 -0.59 -19.63 -0.63
N THR A 85 -0.61 -20.96 -0.81
CA THR A 85 0.36 -21.63 -1.68
C THR A 85 0.06 -21.35 -3.16
N LYS A 86 1.05 -21.57 -4.02
CA LYS A 86 0.89 -21.43 -5.48
C LYS A 86 -0.28 -22.26 -6.04
N THR A 87 -0.50 -23.46 -5.50
CA THR A 87 -1.61 -24.33 -5.89
C THR A 87 -2.95 -23.70 -5.52
N ASP A 88 -3.07 -23.19 -4.29
CA ASP A 88 -4.30 -22.52 -3.82
C ASP A 88 -4.63 -21.28 -4.66
N ILE A 89 -3.60 -20.50 -5.03
CA ILE A 89 -3.76 -19.31 -5.88
C ILE A 89 -4.25 -19.71 -7.27
N SER A 90 -3.69 -20.76 -7.87
CA SER A 90 -4.06 -21.23 -9.20
C SER A 90 -5.51 -21.75 -9.26
N GLU A 91 -5.95 -22.49 -8.25
CA GLU A 91 -7.34 -22.97 -8.14
C GLU A 91 -8.34 -21.80 -8.00
N LYS A 92 -7.94 -20.70 -7.39
CA LYS A 92 -8.78 -19.52 -7.14
C LYS A 92 -8.90 -18.55 -8.28
N LEU A 93 -7.84 -18.34 -9.05
CA LEU A 93 -7.93 -17.58 -10.29
C LEU A 93 -8.99 -18.16 -11.22
N ALA A 94 -9.25 -19.47 -11.13
CA ALA A 94 -10.35 -20.14 -11.84
C ALA A 94 -11.74 -19.81 -11.30
N LEU A 95 -11.87 -19.37 -10.03
CA LEU A 95 -13.15 -19.18 -9.34
C LEU A 95 -13.56 -17.71 -9.13
N GLN A 96 -12.77 -16.73 -9.57
CA GLN A 96 -13.04 -15.29 -9.46
C GLN A 96 -13.38 -14.83 -8.03
N ASP A 97 -12.65 -15.31 -7.03
CA ASP A 97 -12.86 -14.91 -5.63
C ASP A 97 -12.60 -13.39 -5.43
N PRO A 98 -13.39 -12.69 -4.61
CA PRO A 98 -13.28 -11.25 -4.36
C PRO A 98 -12.12 -10.94 -3.37
N VAL A 99 -10.89 -11.12 -3.83
CA VAL A 99 -9.65 -10.90 -3.09
C VAL A 99 -8.84 -9.81 -3.77
N ASP A 100 -8.31 -8.87 -2.99
CA ASP A 100 -7.55 -7.73 -3.52
C ASP A 100 -6.12 -8.11 -3.88
N ASP A 101 -5.48 -9.02 -3.12
CA ASP A 101 -4.13 -9.54 -3.40
C ASP A 101 -3.86 -10.88 -2.71
N PHE A 102 -2.76 -11.53 -3.10
CA PHE A 102 -2.25 -12.77 -2.51
C PHE A 102 -0.79 -12.62 -2.13
N VAL A 103 -0.39 -13.25 -1.02
CA VAL A 103 1.01 -13.48 -0.67
C VAL A 103 1.27 -14.98 -0.79
N GLU A 104 2.19 -15.36 -1.69
CA GLU A 104 2.51 -16.77 -1.94
C GLU A 104 3.38 -17.34 -0.82
N LYS A 105 2.98 -18.45 -0.22
CA LYS A 105 3.77 -19.23 0.74
C LYS A 105 4.68 -20.23 0.02
N PRO A 106 5.94 -20.41 0.46
CA PRO A 106 6.62 -19.70 1.55
C PRO A 106 6.99 -18.28 1.16
N PHE A 107 7.07 -17.33 2.11
CA PHE A 107 7.42 -15.94 1.85
C PHE A 107 8.44 -15.39 2.86
N PHE A 108 9.22 -14.43 2.42
CA PHE A 108 10.04 -13.62 3.31
C PHE A 108 9.21 -12.55 3.99
N LEU A 109 9.42 -12.35 5.30
CA LEU A 109 8.66 -11.40 6.11
C LEU A 109 8.69 -9.99 5.52
N LYS A 110 9.84 -9.54 5.05
CA LYS A 110 10.03 -8.22 4.44
C LYS A 110 9.22 -8.06 3.15
N GLU A 111 9.20 -9.09 2.30
CA GLU A 111 8.42 -9.08 1.05
C GLU A 111 6.91 -9.01 1.34
N ALA A 112 6.42 -9.88 2.23
CA ALA A 112 5.01 -9.89 2.65
C ALA A 112 4.61 -8.55 3.27
N THR A 113 5.44 -8.00 4.18
CA THR A 113 5.20 -6.70 4.80
C THR A 113 5.11 -5.58 3.78
N ASN A 114 6.02 -5.52 2.81
CA ASN A 114 6.00 -4.52 1.75
C ASN A 114 4.74 -4.63 0.87
N ARG A 115 4.29 -5.84 0.58
CA ARG A 115 3.08 -6.08 -0.20
C ARG A 115 1.82 -5.64 0.55
N ILE A 116 1.72 -6.01 1.83
CA ILE A 116 0.62 -5.59 2.71
C ILE A 116 0.62 -4.06 2.88
N LYS A 117 1.80 -3.45 3.08
CA LYS A 117 1.96 -1.99 3.20
C LYS A 117 1.36 -1.24 2.02
N ARG A 118 1.56 -1.70 0.79
CA ARG A 118 0.97 -1.04 -0.40
C ARG A 118 -0.56 -0.96 -0.32
N ILE A 119 -1.21 -2.01 0.16
CA ILE A 119 -2.67 -2.01 0.35
C ILE A 119 -3.07 -1.08 1.49
N ILE A 120 -2.32 -1.08 2.61
CA ILE A 120 -2.53 -0.15 3.74
C ILE A 120 -2.46 1.31 3.26
N ASP A 121 -1.43 1.67 2.48
CA ASP A 121 -1.23 3.03 1.98
C ASP A 121 -2.34 3.44 1.01
N LYS A 122 -2.78 2.53 0.13
CA LYS A 122 -3.95 2.75 -0.74
C LYS A 122 -5.21 3.04 0.07
N ILE A 123 -5.50 2.22 1.10
CA ILE A 123 -6.66 2.41 1.98
C ILE A 123 -6.56 3.73 2.74
N ALA A 124 -5.37 4.06 3.27
CA ALA A 124 -5.13 5.32 3.96
C ALA A 124 -5.45 6.52 3.06
N LEU A 125 -4.95 6.50 1.82
CA LEU A 125 -5.24 7.55 0.84
C LEU A 125 -6.73 7.65 0.51
N GLU A 126 -7.43 6.52 0.34
CA GLU A 126 -8.88 6.50 0.09
C GLU A 126 -9.67 7.04 1.28
N LYS A 127 -9.27 6.73 2.52
CA LYS A 127 -9.88 7.30 3.73
C LYS A 127 -9.67 8.81 3.81
N MET A 128 -8.44 9.27 3.54
CA MET A 128 -8.14 10.70 3.49
C MET A 128 -8.95 11.39 2.39
N ALA A 129 -9.11 10.78 1.22
CA ALA A 129 -9.90 11.33 0.12
C ALA A 129 -11.40 11.45 0.46
N LYS A 130 -11.95 10.56 1.30
CA LYS A 130 -13.34 10.67 1.79
C LYS A 130 -13.54 11.81 2.79
N THR A 131 -12.49 12.28 3.44
CA THR A 131 -12.51 13.38 4.42
C THR A 131 -12.09 14.72 3.82
N VAL A 132 -12.02 14.79 2.48
CA VAL A 132 -11.60 16.00 1.76
C VAL A 132 -12.48 17.19 2.12
N ALA A 133 -11.86 18.32 2.42
CA ALA A 133 -12.50 19.59 2.64
C ALA A 133 -13.35 20.02 1.42
N SER A 134 -14.25 20.98 1.61
CA SER A 134 -15.19 21.48 0.59
C SER A 134 -14.56 22.00 -0.72
N ASP A 135 -13.24 22.12 -0.78
CA ASP A 135 -12.49 22.57 -1.97
C ASP A 135 -11.99 21.43 -2.88
N GLY A 136 -12.32 20.17 -2.59
CA GLY A 136 -11.94 19.03 -3.42
C GLY A 136 -10.45 18.66 -3.36
N VAL A 137 -9.67 19.27 -2.46
CA VAL A 137 -8.21 19.08 -2.37
C VAL A 137 -7.83 18.29 -1.13
N LEU A 138 -7.20 17.13 -1.32
CA LEU A 138 -6.61 16.32 -0.26
C LEU A 138 -5.26 16.91 0.16
N ARG A 139 -5.03 17.06 1.45
CA ARG A 139 -3.76 17.56 2.00
C ARG A 139 -3.19 16.61 3.04
N GLY A 140 -1.88 16.48 3.08
CA GLY A 140 -1.16 15.65 4.05
C GLY A 140 0.32 15.99 4.15
N SER A 141 1.02 15.26 5.02
CA SER A 141 2.47 15.42 5.24
C SER A 141 3.25 14.22 4.69
N LEU A 142 4.39 14.50 4.07
CA LEU A 142 5.33 13.47 3.59
C LEU A 142 5.98 12.66 4.73
N SER A 143 5.88 13.14 5.98
CA SER A 143 6.26 12.34 7.15
C SER A 143 5.29 11.19 7.47
N GLN A 144 4.06 11.25 6.95
CA GLN A 144 3.03 10.21 7.12
C GLN A 144 3.01 9.23 5.93
N MET A 145 3.22 9.74 4.73
CA MET A 145 3.24 8.97 3.50
C MET A 145 4.27 9.59 2.55
N ASN A 146 5.36 8.90 2.28
CA ASN A 146 6.43 9.41 1.43
C ASN A 146 5.98 9.51 -0.05
N VAL A 147 6.80 10.16 -0.88
CA VAL A 147 6.45 10.41 -2.30
C VAL A 147 6.25 9.11 -3.07
N ILE A 148 7.07 8.08 -2.80
CA ILE A 148 6.97 6.78 -3.48
C ILE A 148 5.63 6.13 -3.15
N ASP A 149 5.28 6.07 -1.87
CA ASP A 149 4.01 5.49 -1.40
C ASP A 149 2.79 6.23 -1.97
N LEU A 150 2.86 7.57 -2.05
CA LEU A 150 1.82 8.39 -2.68
C LEU A 150 1.63 8.03 -4.15
N VAL A 151 2.71 8.01 -4.93
CA VAL A 151 2.66 7.72 -6.36
C VAL A 151 2.18 6.30 -6.60
N GLN A 152 2.65 5.32 -5.82
CA GLN A 152 2.16 3.94 -5.89
C GLN A 152 0.67 3.82 -5.57
N SER A 153 0.20 4.53 -4.54
CA SER A 153 -1.22 4.50 -4.14
C SER A 153 -2.12 5.12 -5.21
N LEU A 154 -1.66 6.21 -5.86
CA LEU A 154 -2.36 6.83 -6.98
C LEU A 154 -2.40 5.91 -8.21
N GLU A 155 -1.30 5.20 -8.50
CA GLU A 155 -1.22 4.22 -9.59
C GLU A 155 -2.17 3.05 -9.34
N MET A 156 -2.09 2.40 -8.16
CA MET A 156 -2.96 1.28 -7.80
C MET A 156 -4.44 1.66 -7.79
N GLY A 157 -4.75 2.88 -7.32
CA GLY A 157 -6.11 3.41 -7.31
C GLY A 157 -6.59 3.91 -8.67
N ARG A 158 -5.76 3.86 -9.73
CA ARG A 158 -6.04 4.42 -11.05
C ARG A 158 -6.61 5.83 -10.98
N LYS A 159 -6.05 6.65 -10.10
CA LYS A 159 -6.53 8.01 -9.89
C LYS A 159 -6.06 8.94 -11.01
N SER A 160 -6.81 10.02 -11.22
CA SER A 160 -6.43 11.11 -12.12
C SER A 160 -6.45 12.43 -11.36
N GLY A 161 -5.60 13.40 -11.75
CA GLY A 161 -5.51 14.70 -11.09
C GLY A 161 -4.10 15.27 -11.06
N SER A 162 -3.82 16.14 -10.09
CA SER A 162 -2.49 16.68 -9.82
C SER A 162 -2.06 16.36 -8.38
N LEU A 163 -0.76 16.15 -8.20
CA LEU A 163 -0.07 16.04 -6.93
C LEU A 163 0.94 17.18 -6.83
N THR A 164 0.72 18.09 -5.90
CA THR A 164 1.66 19.15 -5.57
C THR A 164 2.42 18.77 -4.31
N LEU A 165 3.74 18.77 -4.38
CA LEU A 165 4.66 18.55 -3.27
C LEU A 165 5.33 19.86 -2.91
N THR A 166 5.44 20.16 -1.61
CA THR A 166 6.12 21.36 -1.10
C THR A 166 7.05 20.98 0.03
N ASN A 167 8.27 21.46 0.00
CA ASN A 167 9.26 21.30 1.06
C ASN A 167 10.05 22.61 1.17
N ASP A 168 9.83 23.35 2.25
CA ASP A 168 10.29 24.72 2.43
C ASP A 168 9.89 25.59 1.21
N ASP A 169 10.86 26.19 0.51
CA ASP A 169 10.65 27.03 -0.67
C ASP A 169 10.59 26.22 -1.99
N GLU A 170 10.79 24.91 -1.92
CA GLU A 170 10.76 24.03 -3.09
C GLU A 170 9.35 23.52 -3.38
N LYS A 171 8.97 23.54 -4.65
CA LYS A 171 7.68 23.02 -5.13
C LYS A 171 7.87 22.11 -6.33
N CYS A 172 7.22 20.96 -6.30
CA CYS A 172 7.04 20.09 -7.46
C CYS A 172 5.56 19.90 -7.73
N GLU A 173 5.19 19.88 -9.01
CA GLU A 173 3.83 19.57 -9.44
C GLU A 173 3.88 18.41 -10.42
N MET A 174 3.08 17.38 -10.16
CA MET A 174 2.93 16.20 -11.00
C MET A 174 1.47 16.03 -11.40
N TYR A 175 1.23 15.61 -12.63
CA TYR A 175 -0.10 15.25 -13.13
C TYR A 175 -0.15 13.78 -13.45
N PHE A 176 -1.27 13.17 -13.14
CA PHE A 176 -1.50 11.76 -13.38
C PHE A 176 -2.85 11.52 -14.04
N SER A 177 -2.88 10.53 -14.91
CA SER A 177 -4.08 10.07 -15.61
C SER A 177 -4.17 8.57 -15.49
N GLU A 178 -5.29 8.08 -14.93
CA GLU A 178 -5.51 6.64 -14.67
C GLU A 178 -4.34 5.96 -13.92
N GLY A 179 -3.76 6.70 -12.98
CA GLY A 179 -2.61 6.24 -12.18
C GLY A 179 -1.25 6.43 -12.85
N GLN A 180 -1.19 6.85 -14.12
CA GLN A 180 0.07 7.10 -14.80
C GLN A 180 0.49 8.56 -14.65
N VAL A 181 1.73 8.80 -14.19
CA VAL A 181 2.33 10.14 -14.19
C VAL A 181 2.57 10.54 -15.63
N THR A 182 1.92 11.60 -16.08
CA THR A 182 2.00 12.09 -17.47
C THR A 182 2.86 13.34 -17.61
N HIS A 183 2.89 14.16 -16.57
CA HIS A 183 3.68 15.39 -16.55
C HIS A 183 4.23 15.62 -15.14
N ALA A 184 5.44 16.17 -15.06
CA ALA A 184 6.01 16.65 -13.81
C ALA A 184 6.86 17.90 -14.06
N SER A 185 6.86 18.80 -13.07
CA SER A 185 7.69 20.02 -13.10
C SER A 185 8.27 20.33 -11.72
N TYR A 186 9.56 20.68 -11.69
CA TYR A 186 10.29 21.10 -10.51
C TYR A 186 11.36 22.13 -10.89
N GLY A 187 11.13 23.40 -10.56
CA GLY A 187 12.00 24.49 -11.01
C GLY A 187 12.12 24.52 -12.53
N SER A 188 13.32 24.31 -13.03
CA SER A 188 13.60 24.21 -14.48
C SER A 188 13.54 22.77 -15.02
N LEU A 189 13.36 21.75 -14.16
CA LEU A 189 13.27 20.35 -14.56
C LEU A 189 11.84 19.98 -14.93
N THR A 190 11.69 19.15 -15.96
CA THR A 190 10.39 18.59 -16.36
C THR A 190 10.48 17.09 -16.59
N GLY A 191 9.33 16.43 -16.57
CA GLY A 191 9.22 14.98 -16.84
C GLY A 191 9.94 14.09 -15.82
N ASP A 192 10.58 13.04 -16.30
CA ASP A 192 11.24 12.02 -15.48
C ASP A 192 12.26 12.62 -14.50
N ALA A 193 13.04 13.64 -14.95
CA ALA A 193 14.04 14.30 -14.11
C ALA A 193 13.42 15.03 -12.91
N ALA A 194 12.26 15.66 -13.08
CA ALA A 194 11.52 16.30 -12.01
C ALA A 194 11.02 15.28 -10.99
N VAL A 195 10.50 14.14 -11.46
CA VAL A 195 10.06 13.03 -10.59
C VAL A 195 11.24 12.50 -9.78
N PHE A 196 12.36 12.15 -10.41
CA PHE A 196 13.53 11.59 -9.69
C PHE A 196 14.07 12.53 -8.62
N LYS A 197 13.99 13.84 -8.85
CA LYS A 197 14.42 14.84 -7.86
C LYS A 197 13.64 14.77 -6.56
N VAL A 198 12.33 14.61 -6.62
CA VAL A 198 11.43 14.66 -5.45
C VAL A 198 11.24 13.32 -4.77
N LEU A 199 11.55 12.20 -5.42
CA LEU A 199 11.53 10.88 -4.76
C LEU A 199 12.49 10.78 -3.57
N ARG A 200 13.46 11.70 -3.46
CA ARG A 200 14.41 11.79 -2.33
C ARG A 200 13.87 12.56 -1.12
N TRP A 201 12.71 13.21 -1.26
CA TRP A 201 12.17 14.02 -0.17
C TRP A 201 11.64 13.13 0.95
N THR A 202 12.10 13.40 2.17
CA THR A 202 11.68 12.70 3.40
C THR A 202 10.77 13.55 4.29
N GLY A 203 10.58 14.82 3.94
CA GLY A 203 9.75 15.79 4.66
C GLY A 203 9.02 16.73 3.71
N GLY A 204 8.14 17.56 4.27
CA GLY A 204 7.30 18.48 3.53
C GLY A 204 5.83 18.07 3.52
N ASN A 205 5.06 18.71 2.66
CA ASN A 205 3.61 18.52 2.56
C ASN A 205 3.22 18.13 1.13
N PHE A 206 2.08 17.50 1.00
CA PHE A 206 1.47 17.21 -0.30
C PHE A 206 0.03 17.72 -0.38
N GLN A 207 -0.38 18.02 -1.60
CA GLN A 207 -1.76 18.32 -1.97
C GLN A 207 -2.14 17.55 -3.21
N ILE A 208 -3.29 16.87 -3.20
CA ILE A 208 -3.84 16.16 -4.36
C ILE A 208 -5.15 16.84 -4.75
N ASN A 209 -5.24 17.24 -6.00
CA ASN A 209 -6.48 17.73 -6.60
C ASN A 209 -6.92 16.75 -7.69
N PHE A 210 -7.98 15.99 -7.42
CA PHE A 210 -8.49 14.97 -8.35
C PHE A 210 -9.26 15.55 -9.55
N GLU A 211 -9.57 16.85 -9.54
CA GLU A 211 -10.26 17.53 -10.65
C GLU A 211 -9.28 18.20 -11.62
N ALA A 212 -8.01 18.38 -11.22
CA ALA A 212 -7.00 19.00 -12.03
C ALA A 212 -6.69 18.17 -13.28
N LYS A 213 -6.48 18.85 -14.41
CA LYS A 213 -6.14 18.24 -15.69
C LYS A 213 -5.01 19.00 -16.37
N THR A 214 -4.17 18.30 -17.11
CA THR A 214 -3.18 18.87 -18.02
C THR A 214 -3.26 18.18 -19.37
N LYS A 215 -2.81 18.87 -20.43
CA LYS A 215 -2.58 18.29 -21.75
C LYS A 215 -1.09 17.99 -21.99
N GLU A 216 -0.23 18.40 -21.05
CA GLU A 216 1.20 18.19 -21.15
C GLU A 216 1.55 16.72 -20.85
N GLN A 217 2.46 16.20 -21.66
CA GLN A 217 3.05 14.88 -21.50
C GLN A 217 4.56 15.04 -21.61
N THR A 218 5.25 14.97 -20.47
CA THR A 218 6.70 15.18 -20.39
C THR A 218 7.44 13.98 -19.81
N THR A 219 6.72 13.03 -19.22
CA THR A 219 7.31 11.76 -18.76
C THR A 219 7.47 10.81 -19.94
N THR A 220 8.60 10.11 -19.97
CA THR A 220 8.93 9.10 -20.99
C THR A 220 8.72 7.67 -20.47
N LEU A 221 8.90 7.47 -19.16
CA LEU A 221 8.65 6.21 -18.49
C LEU A 221 7.20 6.16 -17.95
N ASN A 222 6.64 4.94 -17.87
CA ASN A 222 5.42 4.72 -17.10
C ASN A 222 5.71 4.86 -15.60
N THR A 223 4.67 4.94 -14.78
CA THR A 223 4.81 5.17 -13.33
C THR A 223 5.69 4.12 -12.65
N GLN A 224 5.55 2.84 -12.99
CA GLN A 224 6.40 1.77 -12.45
C GLN A 224 7.86 1.96 -12.84
N GLY A 225 8.13 2.29 -14.10
CA GLY A 225 9.47 2.60 -14.58
C GLY A 225 10.11 3.79 -13.85
N LEU A 226 9.33 4.87 -13.63
CA LEU A 226 9.77 6.02 -12.85
C LEU A 226 10.14 5.63 -11.41
N LEU A 227 9.31 4.82 -10.76
CA LEU A 227 9.56 4.39 -9.39
C LEU A 227 10.75 3.43 -9.29
N MET A 228 10.88 2.47 -10.21
CA MET A 228 12.01 1.53 -10.23
C MET A 228 13.34 2.26 -10.46
N GLU A 229 13.40 3.13 -11.46
CA GLU A 229 14.61 3.90 -11.76
C GLU A 229 14.93 4.89 -10.63
N GLY A 230 13.92 5.55 -10.07
CA GLY A 230 14.08 6.43 -8.91
C GLY A 230 14.63 5.71 -7.69
N LEU A 231 14.14 4.51 -7.38
CA LEU A 231 14.65 3.67 -6.27
C LEU A 231 16.11 3.24 -6.53
N ARG A 232 16.45 2.84 -7.76
CA ARG A 232 17.82 2.51 -8.14
C ARG A 232 18.77 3.68 -7.89
N MET A 233 18.38 4.89 -8.32
CA MET A 233 19.16 6.11 -8.09
C MET A 233 19.29 6.48 -6.61
N LEU A 234 18.26 6.20 -5.79
CA LEU A 234 18.31 6.39 -4.35
C LEU A 234 19.31 5.44 -3.68
N ASP A 235 19.33 4.18 -4.09
CA ASP A 235 20.25 3.17 -3.56
C ASP A 235 21.70 3.48 -3.95
N GLU A 236 21.94 3.92 -5.17
CA GLU A 236 23.28 4.37 -5.61
C GLU A 236 23.74 5.57 -4.79
N PHE A 237 22.89 6.57 -4.58
CA PHE A 237 23.20 7.74 -3.78
C PHE A 237 23.54 7.37 -2.32
N LYS A 238 22.79 6.43 -1.71
CA LYS A 238 23.07 5.95 -0.34
C LYS A 238 24.42 5.25 -0.26
N ARG A 239 24.79 4.44 -1.26
CA ARG A 239 26.11 3.76 -1.32
C ARG A 239 27.25 4.77 -1.45
N GLU A 240 27.13 5.77 -2.31
CA GLU A 240 28.11 6.83 -2.49
C GLU A 240 28.26 7.72 -1.24
N SER A 241 27.16 7.92 -0.47
CA SER A 241 27.14 8.72 0.76
C SER A 241 27.66 7.97 2.00
N GLY A 242 28.21 6.74 1.86
CA GLY A 242 28.82 5.97 2.95
C GLY A 242 27.82 5.34 3.94
N GLY A 243 26.54 5.23 3.57
CA GLY A 243 25.54 4.49 4.34
C GLY A 243 25.65 3.00 4.06
N THR A 244 26.26 2.23 4.98
CA THR A 244 26.13 0.77 4.98
C THR A 244 24.66 0.43 5.24
N ALA A 245 23.98 -0.09 4.22
CA ALA A 245 22.72 -0.80 4.46
C ALA A 245 23.06 -2.00 5.35
N GLY A 246 22.63 -1.99 6.60
CA GLY A 246 22.66 -3.18 7.42
C GLY A 246 21.81 -4.23 6.72
N GLU A 247 22.43 -5.36 6.38
CA GLU A 247 21.69 -6.55 5.95
C GLU A 247 20.90 -7.04 7.17
N GLU A 248 19.64 -6.60 7.29
CA GLU A 248 18.69 -7.26 8.18
C GLU A 248 18.42 -8.63 7.55
N GLU A 249 18.78 -9.70 8.25
CA GLU A 249 18.42 -11.06 7.85
C GLU A 249 16.90 -11.15 7.72
N ASP A 250 16.42 -11.34 6.51
CA ASP A 250 15.00 -11.48 6.22
C ASP A 250 14.55 -12.91 6.61
N VAL A 251 13.46 -13.00 7.34
CA VAL A 251 12.95 -14.28 7.89
C VAL A 251 12.01 -14.92 6.88
N LEU A 252 12.33 -16.16 6.48
CA LEU A 252 11.46 -16.98 5.64
C LEU A 252 10.35 -17.61 6.51
N LEU A 253 9.11 -17.42 6.12
CA LEU A 253 7.94 -18.02 6.75
C LEU A 253 7.34 -19.07 5.82
N ASP A 254 7.36 -20.34 6.32
CA ASP A 254 6.80 -21.52 5.67
C ASP A 254 5.96 -22.28 6.72
N THR A 255 4.66 -22.38 6.50
CA THR A 255 3.74 -23.19 7.33
C THR A 255 2.52 -23.60 6.56
#